data_770578c1beecd318e09dda8256042457
#
_entry.id   770578c1beecd318e09dda8256042457
#
_cell.length_a   1.000
_cell.length_b   1.000
_cell.length_c   1.000
_cell.angle_alpha   90.00
_cell.angle_beta   90.00
_cell.angle_gamma   90.00
#
_symmetry.space_group_name_H-M   'P 1'
#
loop_
_entity.id
_entity.type
_entity.pdbx_description
1 polymer ?
#
loop_
_entity_poly.entity_id
_entity_poly.type
_entity_poly.pdbx_seq_one_letter_code
_entity_poly.pdbx_strand_id
1 'polypeptide(L)'
;TFLGYARQVLEQAALLEETYKKKAGRKQEFCVSTQHYSFAVNAFVELIEQYGSEKYDFCLRETQTYEIIEDVAQMKSEIGILYLNDFNRTVLEKLIKEHDLVFTELFVAKPHIFVSTKNPLAGKKSVTIEELEPYPYLSFEQGEHNSFYFSEEIFSTVDRPKNIRVRDRATLFNLLIGLNGYTVCSGVIDEELNGENIVAVPLEAQGDMHIGTVTHKKVLPSRLGAIYRDAL
;
A
#
# COMPACT_ATOMS: atom_id res chain seq x y z
N THR A 1 17.89 -7.31 14.41
CA THR A 1 19.14 -7.02 13.70
C THR A 1 19.92 -8.27 13.33
N PHE A 2 20.42 -9.11 14.29
CA PHE A 2 21.13 -10.35 13.96
C PHE A 2 20.24 -11.37 13.24
N LEU A 3 19.01 -11.57 13.72
CA LEU A 3 18.03 -12.48 13.12
C LEU A 3 17.65 -12.05 11.68
N GLY A 4 17.57 -10.75 11.40
CA GLY A 4 17.33 -10.24 10.04
C GLY A 4 18.47 -10.63 9.09
N TYR A 5 19.71 -10.36 9.48
CA TYR A 5 20.89 -10.74 8.66
C TYR A 5 21.08 -12.25 8.55
N ALA A 6 20.81 -13.00 9.61
CA ALA A 6 20.85 -14.47 9.55
C ALA A 6 19.80 -15.02 8.59
N ARG A 7 18.58 -14.47 8.58
CA ARG A 7 17.53 -14.83 7.61
C ARG A 7 17.94 -14.52 6.18
N GLN A 8 18.58 -13.36 5.92
CA GLN A 8 19.14 -13.02 4.62
C GLN A 8 20.16 -14.04 4.11
N VAL A 9 21.11 -14.43 4.97
CA VAL A 9 22.12 -15.44 4.61
C VAL A 9 21.45 -16.77 4.27
N LEU A 10 20.47 -17.18 5.04
CA LEU A 10 19.71 -18.41 4.79
C LEU A 10 18.91 -18.34 3.49
N GLU A 11 18.30 -17.20 3.17
CA GLU A 11 17.58 -17.00 1.92
C GLU A 11 18.51 -16.99 0.71
N GLN A 12 19.66 -16.30 0.80
CA GLN A 12 20.68 -16.34 -0.26
C GLN A 12 21.29 -17.74 -0.42
N ALA A 13 21.50 -18.46 0.68
CA ALA A 13 21.93 -19.86 0.64
C ALA A 13 20.86 -20.77 0.01
N ALA A 14 19.59 -20.52 0.32
CA ALA A 14 18.47 -21.25 -0.28
C ALA A 14 18.35 -20.98 -1.80
N LEU A 15 18.55 -19.73 -2.25
CA LEU A 15 18.60 -19.38 -3.68
C LEU A 15 19.75 -20.06 -4.40
N LEU A 16 20.93 -20.13 -3.78
CA LEU A 16 22.08 -20.88 -4.28
C LEU A 16 21.76 -22.38 -4.38
N GLU A 17 21.14 -22.96 -3.35
CA GLU A 17 20.72 -24.35 -3.37
C GLU A 17 19.65 -24.64 -4.43
N GLU A 18 18.72 -23.71 -4.65
CA GLU A 18 17.66 -23.81 -5.67
C GLU A 18 18.23 -23.75 -7.08
N THR A 19 19.21 -22.87 -7.30
CA THR A 19 19.90 -22.70 -8.58
C THR A 19 20.70 -23.95 -8.96
N TYR A 20 21.31 -24.61 -7.99
CA TYR A 20 22.25 -25.74 -8.21
C TYR A 20 21.67 -27.12 -7.86
N LYS A 21 20.58 -27.19 -7.10
CA LYS A 21 19.89 -28.43 -6.76
C LYS A 21 18.39 -28.26 -7.06
N LYS A 22 17.91 -28.80 -8.17
CA LYS A 22 16.47 -28.98 -8.41
C LYS A 22 15.86 -29.82 -7.30
N LYS A 23 15.52 -29.22 -6.15
CA LYS A 23 14.72 -29.85 -5.11
C LYS A 23 13.24 -29.64 -5.46
N ALA A 24 12.64 -30.63 -6.11
CA ALA A 24 11.18 -30.73 -6.18
C ALA A 24 10.63 -30.76 -4.74
N GLY A 25 9.90 -29.74 -4.31
CA GLY A 25 9.08 -29.80 -3.10
C GLY A 25 9.14 -28.66 -2.09
N ARG A 26 10.07 -27.70 -2.17
CA ARG A 26 10.06 -26.54 -1.26
C ARG A 26 9.08 -25.49 -1.76
N LYS A 27 8.25 -24.96 -0.86
CA LYS A 27 7.41 -23.79 -1.16
C LYS A 27 8.29 -22.57 -1.37
N GLN A 28 7.94 -21.76 -2.35
CA GLN A 28 8.52 -20.43 -2.51
C GLN A 28 7.84 -19.49 -1.51
N GLU A 29 8.62 -18.70 -0.79
CA GLU A 29 8.13 -17.73 0.17
C GLU A 29 8.34 -16.32 -0.39
N PHE A 30 7.30 -15.51 -0.35
CA PHE A 30 7.35 -14.11 -0.76
C PHE A 30 6.35 -13.29 0.04
N CYS A 31 6.76 -12.15 0.54
CA CYS A 31 5.90 -11.29 1.34
C CYS A 31 6.02 -9.82 0.92
N VAL A 32 4.88 -9.15 0.85
CA VAL A 32 4.75 -7.72 0.59
C VAL A 32 3.95 -7.09 1.71
N SER A 33 4.35 -5.90 2.18
CA SER A 33 3.56 -5.05 3.07
C SER A 33 3.21 -3.75 2.36
N THR A 34 1.95 -3.34 2.38
CA THR A 34 1.46 -2.19 1.61
C THR A 34 0.44 -1.38 2.40
N GLN A 35 0.37 -0.07 2.15
CA GLN A 35 -0.84 0.68 2.42
C GLN A 35 -2.00 0.07 1.60
N HIS A 36 -3.23 0.51 1.86
CA HIS A 36 -4.43 -0.12 1.28
C HIS A 36 -4.64 0.24 -0.20
N TYR A 37 -3.76 -0.26 -1.07
CA TYR A 37 -3.77 -0.02 -2.52
C TYR A 37 -4.28 -1.22 -3.32
N SER A 38 -5.33 -1.03 -4.12
CA SER A 38 -5.86 -2.08 -5.00
C SER A 38 -4.87 -2.52 -6.08
N PHE A 39 -4.08 -1.60 -6.64
CA PHE A 39 -3.08 -1.93 -7.64
C PHE A 39 -1.99 -2.88 -7.10
N ALA A 40 -1.63 -2.75 -5.81
CA ALA A 40 -0.67 -3.65 -5.16
C ALA A 40 -1.24 -5.08 -5.03
N VAL A 41 -2.54 -5.20 -4.78
CA VAL A 41 -3.25 -6.49 -4.76
C VAL A 41 -3.33 -7.06 -6.18
N ASN A 42 -3.63 -6.24 -7.20
CA ASN A 42 -3.69 -6.68 -8.59
C ASN A 42 -2.34 -7.25 -9.06
N ALA A 43 -1.25 -6.53 -8.83
CA ALA A 43 0.10 -7.02 -9.13
C ALA A 43 0.41 -8.35 -8.41
N PHE A 44 -0.13 -8.55 -7.21
CA PHE A 44 0.03 -9.80 -6.47
C PHE A 44 -0.79 -10.96 -7.08
N VAL A 45 -1.98 -10.68 -7.62
CA VAL A 45 -2.78 -11.65 -8.39
C VAL A 45 -2.02 -12.06 -9.65
N GLU A 46 -1.49 -11.11 -10.42
CA GLU A 46 -0.68 -11.40 -11.62
C GLU A 46 0.54 -12.26 -11.31
N LEU A 47 1.23 -11.97 -10.19
CA LEU A 47 2.35 -12.79 -9.72
C LEU A 47 1.91 -14.24 -9.48
N ILE A 48 0.78 -14.45 -8.81
CA ILE A 48 0.26 -15.79 -8.50
C ILE A 48 -0.16 -16.53 -9.77
N GLU A 49 -0.78 -15.86 -10.72
CA GLU A 49 -1.18 -16.45 -12.00
C GLU A 49 0.03 -16.96 -12.79
N GLN A 50 1.15 -16.25 -12.77
CA GLN A 50 2.40 -16.68 -13.40
C GLN A 50 3.02 -17.90 -12.71
N TYR A 51 2.77 -18.06 -11.41
CA TYR A 51 3.35 -19.13 -10.57
C TYR A 51 2.36 -20.21 -10.14
N GLY A 52 1.10 -20.16 -10.60
CA GLY A 52 -0.02 -20.95 -10.11
C GLY A 52 0.11 -22.46 -10.18
N SER A 53 1.14 -23.02 -10.85
CA SER A 53 1.44 -24.45 -10.90
C SER A 53 2.52 -24.89 -9.88
N GLU A 54 3.19 -23.96 -9.21
CA GLU A 54 4.27 -24.23 -8.26
C GLU A 54 3.78 -24.16 -6.81
N LYS A 55 4.50 -24.82 -5.90
CA LYS A 55 4.20 -24.73 -4.46
C LYS A 55 4.73 -23.41 -3.91
N TYR A 56 3.85 -22.60 -3.35
CA TYR A 56 4.20 -21.30 -2.77
C TYR A 56 3.57 -21.09 -1.38
N ASP A 57 4.13 -20.15 -0.64
CA ASP A 57 3.63 -19.64 0.62
C ASP A 57 3.85 -18.11 0.59
N PHE A 58 2.89 -17.41 -0.02
CA PHE A 58 2.97 -15.99 -0.27
C PHE A 58 2.11 -15.21 0.73
N CYS A 59 2.55 -14.01 1.09
CA CYS A 59 1.85 -13.16 2.02
C CYS A 59 1.75 -11.74 1.47
N LEU A 60 0.55 -11.19 1.44
CA LEU A 60 0.28 -9.78 1.21
C LEU A 60 -0.35 -9.20 2.48
N ARG A 61 0.27 -8.16 3.05
CA ARG A 61 -0.21 -7.46 4.23
C ARG A 61 -0.61 -6.06 3.86
N GLU A 62 -1.90 -5.75 3.95
CA GLU A 62 -2.35 -4.37 4.01
C GLU A 62 -2.24 -3.93 5.48
N THR A 63 -1.38 -2.95 5.75
CA THR A 63 -1.06 -2.56 7.13
C THR A 63 -0.62 -1.09 7.24
N GLN A 64 -0.38 -0.64 8.46
CA GLN A 64 -0.05 0.73 8.82
C GLN A 64 1.30 1.16 8.25
N THR A 65 1.44 2.44 7.91
CA THR A 65 2.65 3.00 7.28
C THR A 65 3.93 2.71 8.06
N TYR A 66 3.90 2.81 9.39
CA TYR A 66 5.06 2.51 10.22
C TYR A 66 5.40 1.01 10.19
N GLU A 67 4.40 0.14 10.27
CA GLU A 67 4.58 -1.32 10.22
C GLU A 67 5.14 -1.78 8.87
N ILE A 68 4.77 -1.12 7.75
CA ILE A 68 5.36 -1.42 6.44
C ILE A 68 6.88 -1.23 6.47
N ILE A 69 7.33 -0.10 7.04
CA ILE A 69 8.76 0.20 7.15
C ILE A 69 9.46 -0.82 8.05
N GLU A 70 8.86 -1.16 9.20
CA GLU A 70 9.40 -2.18 10.10
C GLU A 70 9.44 -3.57 9.48
N ASP A 71 8.39 -3.98 8.76
CA ASP A 71 8.32 -5.28 8.11
C ASP A 71 9.45 -5.46 7.09
N VAL A 72 9.73 -4.42 6.30
CA VAL A 72 10.86 -4.45 5.36
C VAL A 72 12.20 -4.41 6.10
N ALA A 73 12.34 -3.57 7.13
CA ALA A 73 13.57 -3.47 7.92
C ALA A 73 13.91 -4.77 8.66
N GLN A 74 12.89 -5.50 9.11
CA GLN A 74 13.03 -6.79 9.80
C GLN A 74 13.03 -7.98 8.84
N MET A 75 12.99 -7.74 7.53
CA MET A 75 12.94 -8.79 6.49
C MET A 75 11.71 -9.72 6.62
N LYS A 76 10.61 -9.24 7.19
CA LYS A 76 9.32 -9.93 7.17
C LYS A 76 8.63 -9.79 5.82
N SER A 77 8.86 -8.66 5.14
CA SER A 77 8.45 -8.39 3.78
C SER A 77 9.64 -7.98 2.93
N GLU A 78 9.69 -8.43 1.70
CA GLU A 78 10.75 -8.04 0.76
C GLU A 78 10.51 -6.64 0.21
N ILE A 79 9.26 -6.29 -0.02
CA ILE A 79 8.83 -5.02 -0.59
C ILE A 79 7.78 -4.39 0.32
N GLY A 80 7.97 -3.10 0.62
CA GLY A 80 6.95 -2.24 1.19
C GLY A 80 6.39 -1.30 0.11
N ILE A 81 5.12 -0.91 0.20
CA ILE A 81 4.51 0.08 -0.69
C ILE A 81 3.82 1.15 0.14
N LEU A 82 4.22 2.40 -0.06
CA LEU A 82 3.66 3.56 0.61
C LEU A 82 3.79 4.81 -0.26
N TYR A 83 3.17 5.93 0.16
CA TYR A 83 3.35 7.20 -0.52
C TYR A 83 4.13 8.22 0.31
N LEU A 84 4.78 9.14 -0.40
CA LEU A 84 5.38 10.35 0.12
C LEU A 84 4.70 11.58 -0.49
N ASN A 85 4.63 12.66 0.27
CA ASN A 85 4.24 13.98 -0.21
C ASN A 85 5.06 15.05 0.50
N ASP A 86 4.88 16.32 0.19
CA ASP A 86 5.64 17.41 0.81
C ASP A 86 5.49 17.49 2.33
N PHE A 87 4.35 17.04 2.87
CA PHE A 87 4.08 17.07 4.30
C PHE A 87 4.81 15.94 5.06
N ASN A 88 4.75 14.70 4.57
CA ASN A 88 5.27 13.53 5.30
C ASN A 88 6.69 13.13 4.90
N ARG A 89 7.19 13.60 3.74
CA ARG A 89 8.46 13.19 3.14
C ARG A 89 9.64 13.23 4.10
N THR A 90 9.84 14.36 4.76
CA THR A 90 11.00 14.55 5.65
C THR A 90 11.03 13.53 6.78
N VAL A 91 9.88 13.22 7.37
CA VAL A 91 9.76 12.28 8.49
C VAL A 91 9.94 10.85 8.01
N LEU A 92 9.24 10.48 6.93
CA LEU A 92 9.28 9.10 6.43
C LEU A 92 10.63 8.76 5.78
N GLU A 93 11.23 9.66 5.00
CA GLU A 93 12.56 9.44 4.41
C GLU A 93 13.64 9.30 5.48
N LYS A 94 13.55 10.07 6.58
CA LYS A 94 14.46 9.91 7.72
C LYS A 94 14.32 8.50 8.31
N LEU A 95 13.09 8.06 8.58
CA LEU A 95 12.81 6.73 9.14
C LEU A 95 13.29 5.60 8.20
N ILE A 96 12.98 5.70 6.91
CA ILE A 96 13.41 4.79 5.86
C ILE A 96 14.95 4.67 5.84
N LYS A 97 15.64 5.81 5.91
CA LYS A 97 17.11 5.85 5.92
C LYS A 97 17.72 5.27 7.19
N GLU A 98 17.13 5.53 8.36
CA GLU A 98 17.58 5.00 9.65
C GLU A 98 17.50 3.47 9.72
N HIS A 99 16.60 2.86 8.93
CA HIS A 99 16.43 1.41 8.82
C HIS A 99 17.22 0.77 7.66
N ASP A 100 18.16 1.49 7.04
CA ASP A 100 18.92 1.00 5.87
C ASP A 100 18.02 0.65 4.67
N LEU A 101 16.89 1.32 4.52
CA LEU A 101 15.95 1.15 3.41
C LEU A 101 16.13 2.24 2.35
N VAL A 102 15.53 2.00 1.19
CA VAL A 102 15.46 2.97 0.09
C VAL A 102 14.02 3.03 -0.45
N PHE A 103 13.55 4.25 -0.69
CA PHE A 103 12.30 4.51 -1.41
C PHE A 103 12.59 4.66 -2.90
N THR A 104 11.82 4.00 -3.74
CA THR A 104 11.87 4.12 -5.20
C THR A 104 10.47 4.46 -5.70
N GLU A 105 10.32 5.64 -6.31
CA GLU A 105 9.06 6.10 -6.84
C GLU A 105 8.60 5.21 -8.01
N LEU A 106 7.33 4.84 -8.00
CA LEU A 106 6.64 4.13 -9.09
C LEU A 106 5.91 5.12 -9.99
N PHE A 107 5.06 5.95 -9.38
CA PHE A 107 4.28 6.98 -10.09
C PHE A 107 3.82 8.08 -9.14
N VAL A 108 3.37 9.18 -9.75
CA VAL A 108 2.77 10.31 -9.03
C VAL A 108 1.27 10.36 -9.32
N ALA A 109 0.47 10.35 -8.28
CA ALA A 109 -0.98 10.45 -8.35
C ALA A 109 -1.48 11.82 -7.86
N LYS A 110 -2.51 12.35 -8.52
CA LYS A 110 -3.26 13.49 -8.01
C LYS A 110 -4.31 13.02 -7.00
N PRO A 111 -4.68 13.86 -6.01
CA PRO A 111 -5.70 13.50 -5.04
C PRO A 111 -7.05 13.24 -5.70
N HIS A 112 -7.70 12.18 -5.26
CA HIS A 112 -9.07 11.81 -5.59
C HIS A 112 -9.83 11.49 -4.31
N ILE A 113 -11.12 11.35 -4.43
CA ILE A 113 -11.94 10.72 -3.40
C ILE A 113 -12.56 9.43 -3.96
N PHE A 114 -12.67 8.42 -3.13
CA PHE A 114 -13.58 7.31 -3.40
C PHE A 114 -14.93 7.59 -2.76
N VAL A 115 -15.97 7.39 -3.54
CA VAL A 115 -17.37 7.48 -3.12
C VAL A 115 -18.18 6.34 -3.72
N SER A 116 -19.32 6.03 -3.10
CA SER A 116 -20.28 5.12 -3.72
C SER A 116 -20.84 5.72 -5.00
N THR A 117 -21.11 4.89 -6.02
CA THR A 117 -21.84 5.30 -7.24
C THR A 117 -23.19 5.95 -6.96
N LYS A 118 -23.78 5.72 -5.77
CA LYS A 118 -25.02 6.35 -5.31
C LYS A 118 -24.83 7.71 -4.63
N ASN A 119 -23.58 8.10 -4.35
CA ASN A 119 -23.28 9.39 -3.74
C ASN A 119 -23.53 10.51 -4.76
N PRO A 120 -24.15 11.64 -4.36
CA PRO A 120 -24.36 12.78 -5.26
C PRO A 120 -23.10 13.33 -5.91
N LEU A 121 -21.92 13.09 -5.31
CA LEU A 121 -20.62 13.52 -5.85
C LEU A 121 -20.10 12.59 -6.97
N ALA A 122 -20.62 11.37 -7.09
CA ALA A 122 -20.11 10.36 -8.02
C ALA A 122 -20.14 10.77 -9.50
N GLY A 123 -21.12 11.61 -9.88
CA GLY A 123 -21.26 12.12 -11.25
C GLY A 123 -20.53 13.42 -11.55
N LYS A 124 -19.79 13.97 -10.59
CA LYS A 124 -19.06 15.23 -10.78
C LYS A 124 -17.74 15.00 -11.51
N LYS A 125 -17.30 16.01 -12.27
CA LYS A 125 -15.97 16.00 -12.93
C LYS A 125 -14.84 16.19 -11.91
N SER A 126 -15.10 16.92 -10.84
CA SER A 126 -14.22 17.18 -9.70
C SER A 126 -15.03 17.66 -8.51
N VAL A 127 -14.44 17.63 -7.32
CA VAL A 127 -15.03 18.13 -6.07
C VAL A 127 -14.01 18.95 -5.30
N THR A 128 -14.48 19.91 -4.50
CA THR A 128 -13.65 20.68 -3.56
C THR A 128 -13.70 20.08 -2.15
N ILE A 129 -12.79 20.50 -1.27
CA ILE A 129 -12.79 20.04 0.14
C ILE A 129 -14.08 20.48 0.86
N GLU A 130 -14.60 21.67 0.56
CA GLU A 130 -15.81 22.23 1.16
C GLU A 130 -17.06 21.40 0.80
N GLU A 131 -17.11 20.87 -0.41
CA GLU A 131 -18.22 20.02 -0.84
C GLU A 131 -18.26 18.66 -0.12
N LEU A 132 -17.17 18.27 0.54
CA LEU A 132 -17.06 17.02 1.30
C LEU A 132 -17.62 17.15 2.73
N GLU A 133 -17.76 18.37 3.27
CA GLU A 133 -18.16 18.63 4.66
C GLU A 133 -19.45 17.90 5.10
N PRO A 134 -20.50 17.78 4.26
CA PRO A 134 -21.73 17.07 4.65
C PRO A 134 -21.56 15.57 4.87
N TYR A 135 -20.50 14.96 4.29
CA TYR A 135 -20.32 13.51 4.23
C TYR A 135 -19.34 12.99 5.29
N PRO A 136 -19.54 11.78 5.83
CA PRO A 136 -18.56 11.15 6.71
C PRO A 136 -17.24 10.89 5.99
N TYR A 137 -16.16 11.32 6.61
CA TYR A 137 -14.80 10.99 6.19
C TYR A 137 -14.36 9.67 6.80
N LEU A 138 -13.87 8.77 5.97
CA LEU A 138 -13.32 7.49 6.37
C LEU A 138 -11.81 7.47 6.14
N SER A 139 -11.04 6.98 7.10
CA SER A 139 -9.60 6.88 7.03
C SER A 139 -9.10 5.61 7.70
N PHE A 140 -7.87 5.20 7.38
CA PHE A 140 -7.22 4.09 8.04
C PHE A 140 -6.54 4.54 9.34
N GLU A 141 -6.75 3.80 10.43
CA GLU A 141 -6.06 4.08 11.69
C GLU A 141 -4.59 3.66 11.62
N GLN A 142 -3.72 4.43 12.28
CA GLN A 142 -2.28 4.19 12.31
C GLN A 142 -1.78 3.66 13.67
N GLY A 143 -2.66 3.07 14.48
CA GLY A 143 -2.32 2.43 15.76
C GLY A 143 -1.58 3.36 16.72
N GLU A 144 -0.48 2.89 17.27
CA GLU A 144 0.37 3.66 18.20
C GLU A 144 1.11 4.82 17.50
N HIS A 145 1.40 4.68 16.21
CA HIS A 145 2.04 5.71 15.38
C HIS A 145 0.99 6.58 14.67
N ASN A 146 0.07 7.17 15.44
CA ASN A 146 -1.10 7.91 14.94
C ASN A 146 -0.83 9.37 14.58
N SER A 147 0.43 9.77 14.39
CA SER A 147 0.79 11.07 13.86
C SER A 147 0.32 11.20 12.40
N PHE A 148 -0.15 12.38 12.00
CA PHE A 148 -0.56 12.68 10.63
C PHE A 148 0.50 12.37 9.56
N TYR A 149 1.78 12.32 9.92
CA TYR A 149 2.85 11.92 9.00
C TYR A 149 2.74 10.47 8.53
N PHE A 150 2.07 9.60 9.28
CA PHE A 150 1.86 8.19 8.94
C PHE A 150 0.51 7.91 8.29
N SER A 151 -0.36 8.92 8.16
CA SER A 151 -1.67 8.74 7.51
C SER A 151 -1.52 8.28 6.07
N GLU A 152 -2.42 7.39 5.65
CA GLU A 152 -2.47 6.89 4.28
C GLU A 152 -3.21 7.84 3.34
N GLU A 153 -3.99 8.75 3.89
CA GLU A 153 -4.74 9.75 3.15
C GLU A 153 -4.00 11.10 3.14
N ILE A 154 -3.81 11.65 1.97
CA ILE A 154 -3.36 13.04 1.82
C ILE A 154 -4.40 14.00 2.42
N PHE A 155 -3.97 15.14 2.94
CA PHE A 155 -4.81 16.12 3.65
C PHE A 155 -5.43 15.60 4.96
N SER A 156 -4.76 14.67 5.63
CA SER A 156 -5.19 14.12 6.92
C SER A 156 -5.27 15.17 8.05
N THR A 157 -4.57 16.30 7.91
CA THR A 157 -4.58 17.42 8.87
C THR A 157 -5.81 18.33 8.76
N VAL A 158 -6.61 18.19 7.71
CA VAL A 158 -7.84 18.99 7.55
C VAL A 158 -8.84 18.56 8.61
N ASP A 159 -9.35 19.52 9.37
CA ASP A 159 -10.41 19.25 10.35
C ASP A 159 -11.72 18.89 9.63
N ARG A 160 -12.36 17.83 10.10
CA ARG A 160 -13.60 17.31 9.51
C ARG A 160 -14.60 17.00 10.63
N PRO A 161 -15.86 17.44 10.49
CA PRO A 161 -16.85 17.26 11.56
C PRO A 161 -17.27 15.79 11.79
N LYS A 162 -17.06 14.92 10.79
CA LYS A 162 -17.50 13.52 10.82
C LYS A 162 -16.35 12.62 10.40
N ASN A 163 -15.68 11.99 11.38
CA ASN A 163 -14.53 11.10 11.13
C ASN A 163 -14.85 9.68 11.59
N ILE A 164 -14.54 8.70 10.74
CA ILE A 164 -14.60 7.28 11.05
C ILE A 164 -13.25 6.66 10.70
N ARG A 165 -12.63 5.98 11.65
CA ARG A 165 -11.37 5.26 11.44
C ARG A 165 -11.63 3.76 11.38
N VAL A 166 -10.96 3.09 10.45
CA VAL A 166 -11.08 1.65 10.22
C VAL A 166 -9.69 1.02 10.07
N ARG A 167 -9.64 -0.31 10.09
CA ARG A 167 -8.37 -1.06 9.95
C ARG A 167 -8.22 -1.76 8.61
N ASP A 168 -9.30 -2.00 7.91
CA ASP A 168 -9.29 -2.79 6.70
C ASP A 168 -10.15 -2.17 5.60
N ARG A 169 -9.80 -2.47 4.36
CA ARG A 169 -10.43 -1.92 3.17
C ARG A 169 -11.88 -2.40 2.99
N ALA A 170 -12.19 -3.64 3.36
CA ALA A 170 -13.55 -4.15 3.23
C ALA A 170 -14.52 -3.40 4.13
N THR A 171 -14.14 -3.15 5.38
CA THR A 171 -14.90 -2.32 6.32
C THR A 171 -15.03 -0.88 5.81
N LEU A 172 -13.92 -0.29 5.29
CA LEU A 172 -13.94 1.06 4.73
C LEU A 172 -14.97 1.16 3.59
N PHE A 173 -14.93 0.26 2.63
CA PHE A 173 -15.81 0.26 1.47
C PHE A 173 -17.28 0.02 1.85
N ASN A 174 -17.54 -0.89 2.79
CA ASN A 174 -18.90 -1.12 3.28
C ASN A 174 -19.49 0.12 3.96
N LEU A 175 -18.70 0.81 4.79
CA LEU A 175 -19.15 2.05 5.44
C LEU A 175 -19.27 3.20 4.44
N LEU A 176 -18.36 3.29 3.46
CA LEU A 176 -18.41 4.27 2.39
C LEU A 176 -19.72 4.15 1.60
N ILE A 177 -20.15 2.92 1.27
CA ILE A 177 -21.42 2.65 0.60
C ILE A 177 -22.60 2.87 1.55
N GLY A 178 -22.55 2.30 2.75
CA GLY A 178 -23.68 2.28 3.69
C GLY A 178 -23.99 3.64 4.31
N LEU A 179 -22.99 4.50 4.51
CA LEU A 179 -23.12 5.82 5.12
C LEU A 179 -23.02 6.96 4.09
N ASN A 180 -22.86 6.62 2.81
CA ASN A 180 -22.63 7.61 1.76
C ASN A 180 -21.39 8.51 2.04
N GLY A 181 -20.36 7.92 2.64
CA GLY A 181 -19.13 8.60 3.03
C GLY A 181 -18.11 8.73 1.89
N TYR A 182 -16.93 9.24 2.24
CA TYR A 182 -15.80 9.34 1.31
C TYR A 182 -14.48 9.04 1.99
N THR A 183 -13.48 8.66 1.22
CA THR A 183 -12.06 8.66 1.64
C THR A 183 -11.22 9.38 0.60
N VAL A 184 -10.09 9.94 1.01
CA VAL A 184 -9.14 10.60 0.08
C VAL A 184 -8.07 9.59 -0.32
N CYS A 185 -7.79 9.50 -1.62
CA CYS A 185 -6.96 8.44 -2.19
C CYS A 185 -6.18 8.90 -3.44
N SER A 186 -5.43 7.99 -4.02
CA SER A 186 -4.71 8.17 -5.29
C SER A 186 -5.62 8.17 -6.54
N GLY A 187 -6.87 7.72 -6.39
CA GLY A 187 -7.79 7.52 -7.51
C GLY A 187 -7.58 6.24 -8.30
N VAL A 188 -6.54 5.47 -8.00
CA VAL A 188 -6.28 4.19 -8.66
C VAL A 188 -7.14 3.11 -8.01
N ILE A 189 -8.09 2.58 -8.77
CA ILE A 189 -8.96 1.48 -8.36
C ILE A 189 -9.09 0.48 -9.52
N ASP A 190 -9.08 -0.78 -9.18
CA ASP A 190 -9.34 -1.85 -10.12
C ASP A 190 -10.82 -2.26 -9.98
N GLU A 191 -11.61 -2.05 -11.03
CA GLU A 191 -13.05 -2.33 -11.03
C GLU A 191 -13.33 -3.84 -11.02
N GLU A 192 -12.48 -4.66 -11.63
CA GLU A 192 -12.65 -6.11 -11.65
C GLU A 192 -12.51 -6.71 -10.24
N LEU A 193 -11.57 -6.17 -9.43
CA LEU A 193 -11.34 -6.63 -8.07
C LEU A 193 -12.24 -5.97 -7.01
N ASN A 194 -12.68 -4.72 -7.23
CA ASN A 194 -13.39 -3.94 -6.22
C ASN A 194 -14.88 -3.73 -6.53
N GLY A 195 -15.34 -4.13 -7.72
CA GLY A 195 -16.71 -4.02 -8.18
C GLY A 195 -17.11 -2.59 -8.60
N GLU A 196 -18.28 -2.48 -9.23
CA GLU A 196 -18.79 -1.24 -9.84
C GLU A 196 -19.45 -0.27 -8.84
N ASN A 197 -19.40 -0.54 -7.53
CA ASN A 197 -20.13 0.24 -6.54
C ASN A 197 -19.38 1.46 -6.03
N ILE A 198 -18.09 1.60 -6.37
CA ILE A 198 -17.21 2.68 -5.92
C ILE A 198 -16.57 3.32 -7.13
N VAL A 199 -16.53 4.65 -7.12
CA VAL A 199 -15.89 5.45 -8.16
C VAL A 199 -14.90 6.43 -7.56
N ALA A 200 -13.86 6.74 -8.34
CA ALA A 200 -12.91 7.79 -8.04
C ALA A 200 -13.38 9.11 -8.66
N VAL A 201 -13.40 10.17 -7.86
CA VAL A 201 -13.70 11.54 -8.33
C VAL A 201 -12.51 12.43 -8.02
N PRO A 202 -11.98 13.21 -8.98
CA PRO A 202 -10.87 14.11 -8.76
C PRO A 202 -11.16 15.13 -7.65
N LEU A 203 -10.20 15.35 -6.76
CA LEU A 203 -10.27 16.36 -5.70
C LEU A 203 -9.50 17.61 -6.13
N GLU A 204 -10.16 18.76 -6.15
CA GLU A 204 -9.56 20.06 -6.45
C GLU A 204 -8.75 20.56 -5.26
N ALA A 205 -7.57 19.99 -5.07
CA ALA A 205 -6.64 20.40 -4.04
C ALA A 205 -5.19 20.29 -4.54
N GLN A 206 -4.33 21.17 -4.04
CA GLN A 206 -2.91 21.15 -4.40
C GLN A 206 -2.18 20.11 -3.54
N GLY A 207 -1.45 19.23 -4.18
CA GLY A 207 -0.64 18.22 -3.55
C GLY A 207 -0.54 16.98 -4.45
N ASP A 208 0.57 16.29 -4.34
CA ASP A 208 0.86 15.08 -5.11
C ASP A 208 1.15 13.93 -4.14
N MET A 209 0.73 12.73 -4.54
CA MET A 209 1.06 11.48 -3.86
C MET A 209 2.14 10.78 -4.69
N HIS A 210 3.37 10.79 -4.22
CA HIS A 210 4.48 10.04 -4.79
C HIS A 210 4.44 8.62 -4.26
N ILE A 211 3.80 7.73 -4.98
CA ILE A 211 3.65 6.33 -4.58
C ILE A 211 4.89 5.55 -5.02
N GLY A 212 5.41 4.73 -4.13
CA GLY A 212 6.63 4.00 -4.41
C GLY A 212 6.86 2.78 -3.54
N THR A 213 7.88 2.02 -3.89
CA THR A 213 8.33 0.86 -3.14
C THR A 213 9.41 1.23 -2.12
N VAL A 214 9.40 0.53 -1.01
CA VAL A 214 10.46 0.55 0.01
C VAL A 214 11.12 -0.82 0.04
N THR A 215 12.43 -0.84 -0.13
CA THR A 215 13.24 -2.08 -0.14
C THR A 215 14.51 -1.89 0.67
N HIS A 216 15.15 -3.00 1.08
CA HIS A 216 16.38 -2.93 1.84
C HIS A 216 17.59 -2.66 0.92
N LYS A 217 18.43 -1.65 1.24
CA LYS A 217 19.56 -1.21 0.41
C LYS A 217 20.60 -2.29 0.13
N LYS A 218 20.78 -3.21 1.07
CA LYS A 218 21.85 -4.21 1.05
C LYS A 218 21.38 -5.58 0.56
N VAL A 219 20.10 -5.69 0.16
CA VAL A 219 19.51 -6.96 -0.28
C VAL A 219 19.16 -6.87 -1.74
N LEU A 220 19.64 -7.83 -2.50
CA LEU A 220 19.22 -7.96 -3.89
C LEU A 220 17.78 -8.48 -3.93
N PRO A 221 16.94 -7.94 -4.83
CA PRO A 221 15.59 -8.43 -4.98
C PRO A 221 15.62 -9.91 -5.40
N SER A 222 14.69 -10.68 -4.83
CA SER A 222 14.45 -12.05 -5.28
C SER A 222 13.88 -12.05 -6.72
N ARG A 223 13.85 -13.22 -7.36
CA ARG A 223 13.16 -13.37 -8.64
C ARG A 223 11.68 -12.96 -8.55
N LEU A 224 11.00 -13.34 -7.46
CA LEU A 224 9.59 -12.97 -7.21
C LEU A 224 9.43 -11.47 -6.97
N GLY A 225 10.33 -10.87 -6.19
CA GLY A 225 10.35 -9.43 -5.97
C GLY A 225 10.58 -8.62 -7.24
N ALA A 226 11.42 -9.12 -8.16
CA ALA A 226 11.61 -8.48 -9.46
C ALA A 226 10.33 -8.54 -10.31
N ILE A 227 9.71 -9.72 -10.42
CA ILE A 227 8.45 -9.91 -11.18
C ILE A 227 7.32 -9.06 -10.58
N TYR A 228 7.16 -9.08 -9.26
CA TYR A 228 6.13 -8.28 -8.61
C TYR A 228 6.31 -6.78 -8.86
N ARG A 229 7.54 -6.29 -8.78
CA ARG A 229 7.84 -4.89 -9.05
C ARG A 229 7.59 -4.50 -10.51
N ASP A 230 7.79 -5.41 -11.45
CA ASP A 230 7.52 -5.17 -12.88
C ASP A 230 6.00 -5.17 -13.18
N ALA A 231 5.18 -5.77 -12.30
CA ALA A 231 3.72 -5.76 -12.37
C ALA A 231 3.07 -4.53 -11.68
N LEU A 232 3.82 -3.80 -10.81
CA LEU A 232 3.35 -2.58 -10.15
C LEU A 232 3.37 -1.37 -11.09
#